data_0805cd6dff7ca9743359d0ee1c19f047
#
_entry.id   0805cd6dff7ca9743359d0ee1c19f047
#
_cell.length_a   1.000
_cell.length_b   1.000
_cell.length_c   1.000
_cell.angle_alpha   90.00
_cell.angle_beta   90.00
_cell.angle_gamma   90.00
#
_symmetry.space_group_name_H-M   'P 1'
#
loop_
_entity.id
_entity.type
_entity.pdbx_description
1 polymer ?
#
loop_
_entity_poly.entity_id
_entity_poly.type
_entity_poly.pdbx_seq_one_letter_code
_entity_poly.pdbx_strand_id
1 'polypeptide(L)'
;ILKFADETKIFGRVRGHEDCLELQRDLDRLLGWAEEWQMAFNIKKCKVMRVGNNICTYEYKMRAHSLEEVQVEKDLGVLISSDLKVSPQCIGACARASRVLGMINRTIVNKTTEVMVQLYKTLVRPHLEYCSSAWSPHYQKDKELIERVQHRFSRMVPAVRADTYSVRLQKLNLWSLEERRNRADLIEVYTRTQLLLGWTDLFVTCK
;
A
#
# COMPACT_ATOMS: atom_id res chain seq x y z
N ILE A 1 12.80 13.79 7.17
CA ILE A 1 13.00 12.39 7.60
C ILE A 1 11.69 11.86 8.16
N LEU A 2 11.30 10.66 7.75
CA LEU A 2 10.20 9.89 8.34
C LEU A 2 10.77 8.61 8.94
N LYS A 3 10.23 8.22 10.10
CA LYS A 3 10.62 6.99 10.80
C LYS A 3 9.39 6.18 11.15
N PHE A 4 9.48 4.87 10.97
CA PHE A 4 8.51 3.90 11.43
C PHE A 4 9.26 2.65 11.92
N ALA A 5 9.27 2.43 13.22
CA ALA A 5 10.09 1.41 13.86
C ALA A 5 11.57 1.53 13.43
N ASP A 6 12.12 0.48 12.81
CA ASP A 6 13.47 0.42 12.26
C ASP A 6 13.60 0.99 10.82
N GLU A 7 12.48 1.27 10.16
CA GLU A 7 12.49 1.87 8.81
C GLU A 7 12.69 3.38 8.89
N THR A 8 13.66 3.89 8.14
CA THR A 8 13.96 5.34 8.04
C THR A 8 13.93 5.77 6.58
N LYS A 9 13.26 6.88 6.31
CA LYS A 9 13.21 7.51 4.97
C LYS A 9 13.73 8.93 5.05
N ILE A 10 14.67 9.23 4.16
CA ILE A 10 15.13 10.59 3.90
C ILE A 10 14.55 11.01 2.54
N PHE A 11 14.00 12.18 2.48
CA PHE A 11 13.49 12.75 1.24
C PHE A 11 13.76 14.24 1.19
N GLY A 12 13.97 14.75 0.01
CA GLY A 12 14.18 16.16 -0.26
C GLY A 12 13.75 16.50 -1.68
N ARG A 13 13.47 17.76 -1.92
CA ARG A 13 13.22 18.26 -3.26
C ARG A 13 14.56 18.51 -3.94
N VAL A 14 14.78 17.88 -5.09
CA VAL A 14 15.99 18.01 -5.88
C VAL A 14 15.71 18.83 -7.14
N ARG A 15 16.29 20.01 -7.24
CA ARG A 15 16.21 20.91 -8.41
C ARG A 15 17.51 20.91 -9.20
N GLY A 16 18.62 20.62 -8.53
CA GLY A 16 19.96 20.66 -9.12
C GLY A 16 20.95 19.83 -8.33
N HIS A 17 22.20 19.90 -8.73
CA HIS A 17 23.31 19.13 -8.15
C HIS A 17 23.58 19.48 -6.68
N GLU A 18 23.42 20.73 -6.30
CA GLU A 18 23.57 21.22 -4.92
C GLU A 18 22.63 20.48 -3.95
N ASP A 19 21.34 20.34 -4.33
CA ASP A 19 20.34 19.63 -3.52
C ASP A 19 20.71 18.15 -3.35
N CYS A 20 21.34 17.55 -4.39
CA CYS A 20 21.84 16.17 -4.29
C CYS A 20 22.97 16.06 -3.25
N LEU A 21 23.87 17.03 -3.24
CA LEU A 21 24.97 17.08 -2.26
C LEU A 21 24.45 17.31 -0.84
N GLU A 22 23.39 18.08 -0.68
CA GLU A 22 22.74 18.26 0.62
C GLU A 22 22.11 16.96 1.13
N LEU A 23 21.39 16.25 0.29
CA LEU A 23 20.85 14.92 0.64
C LEU A 23 21.95 13.91 0.97
N GLN A 24 23.10 13.96 0.25
CA GLN A 24 24.24 13.11 0.58
C GLN A 24 24.81 13.46 1.97
N ARG A 25 24.96 14.74 2.28
CA ARG A 25 25.39 15.17 3.61
C ARG A 25 24.44 14.72 4.72
N ASP A 26 23.13 14.71 4.46
CA ASP A 26 22.15 14.21 5.41
C ASP A 26 22.27 12.68 5.61
N LEU A 27 22.56 11.93 4.55
CA LEU A 27 22.88 10.50 4.66
C LEU A 27 24.15 10.27 5.49
N ASP A 28 25.19 11.08 5.27
CA ASP A 28 26.45 10.97 6.01
C ASP A 28 26.25 11.30 7.50
N ARG A 29 25.46 12.34 7.81
CA ARG A 29 25.07 12.67 9.19
C ARG A 29 24.29 11.54 9.88
N LEU A 30 23.35 10.90 9.14
CA LEU A 30 22.61 9.76 9.65
C LEU A 30 23.53 8.56 9.93
N LEU A 31 24.52 8.33 9.08
CA LEU A 31 25.53 7.28 9.33
C LEU A 31 26.38 7.58 10.56
N GLY A 32 26.86 8.82 10.72
CA GLY A 32 27.61 9.23 11.90
C GLY A 32 26.81 9.07 13.19
N TRP A 33 25.54 9.46 13.17
CA TRP A 33 24.63 9.24 14.29
C TRP A 33 24.47 7.75 14.62
N ALA A 34 24.30 6.90 13.61
CA ALA A 34 24.15 5.45 13.83
C ALA A 34 25.43 4.84 14.43
N GLU A 35 26.62 5.31 14.02
CA GLU A 35 27.90 4.87 14.58
C GLU A 35 28.06 5.29 16.06
N GLU A 36 27.70 6.52 16.38
CA GLU A 36 27.70 7.03 17.76
C GLU A 36 26.82 6.20 18.68
N TRP A 37 25.63 5.80 18.21
CA TRP A 37 24.68 5.00 18.96
C TRP A 37 24.85 3.47 18.77
N GLN A 38 25.96 3.03 18.17
CA GLN A 38 26.27 1.62 17.93
C GLN A 38 25.17 0.87 17.16
N MET A 39 24.46 1.57 16.27
CA MET A 39 23.47 1.00 15.39
C MET A 39 24.04 0.82 13.98
N ALA A 40 23.57 -0.19 13.25
CA ALA A 40 24.04 -0.47 11.90
C ALA A 40 22.88 -0.50 10.91
N PHE A 41 22.99 0.29 9.84
CA PHE A 41 22.08 0.18 8.70
C PHE A 41 22.42 -1.04 7.83
N ASN A 42 21.40 -1.74 7.40
CA ASN A 42 21.57 -2.78 6.38
C ASN A 42 21.64 -2.14 4.98
N ILE A 43 22.84 -1.79 4.55
CA ILE A 43 23.08 -1.07 3.28
C ILE A 43 22.49 -1.82 2.07
N LYS A 44 22.51 -3.16 2.09
CA LYS A 44 21.94 -3.99 1.01
C LYS A 44 20.42 -3.81 0.84
N LYS A 45 19.74 -3.36 1.90
CA LYS A 45 18.29 -3.04 1.86
C LYS A 45 18.03 -1.56 1.59
N CYS A 46 19.04 -0.70 1.66
CA CYS A 46 18.88 0.72 1.39
C CYS A 46 18.77 0.95 -0.12
N LYS A 47 17.75 1.70 -0.53
CA LYS A 47 17.43 1.98 -1.93
C LYS A 47 17.23 3.48 -2.15
N VAL A 48 17.45 3.92 -3.36
CA VAL A 48 17.14 5.28 -3.81
C VAL A 48 16.00 5.21 -4.81
N MET A 49 15.00 6.07 -4.63
CA MET A 49 13.95 6.25 -5.62
C MET A 49 13.86 7.71 -6.00
N ARG A 50 13.90 7.98 -7.30
CA ARG A 50 13.65 9.33 -7.84
C ARG A 50 12.19 9.43 -8.25
N VAL A 51 11.51 10.40 -7.69
CA VAL A 51 10.09 10.64 -7.96
C VAL A 51 9.96 11.86 -8.88
N GLY A 52 9.20 11.70 -9.96
CA GLY A 52 8.95 12.74 -10.96
C GLY A 52 9.97 12.76 -12.10
N ASN A 53 9.93 13.84 -12.88
CA ASN A 53 10.73 13.99 -14.12
C ASN A 53 12.09 14.67 -13.89
N ASN A 54 12.70 14.48 -12.74
CA ASN A 54 13.95 15.17 -12.43
C ASN A 54 15.14 14.56 -13.20
N ILE A 55 15.90 15.43 -13.86
CA ILE A 55 16.99 15.06 -14.77
C ILE A 55 18.33 14.88 -14.02
N CYS A 56 18.41 15.30 -12.75
CA CYS A 56 19.65 15.20 -11.98
C CYS A 56 19.99 13.74 -11.64
N THR A 57 20.96 13.17 -12.31
CA THR A 57 21.51 11.85 -11.98
C THR A 57 22.64 12.03 -10.99
N TYR A 58 22.44 11.58 -9.75
CA TYR A 58 23.44 11.58 -8.70
C TYR A 58 23.52 10.21 -8.05
N GLU A 59 24.73 9.70 -7.86
CA GLU A 59 24.98 8.41 -7.22
C GLU A 59 25.11 8.61 -5.71
N TYR A 60 24.05 8.27 -4.98
CA TYR A 60 24.08 8.34 -3.51
C TYR A 60 24.84 7.17 -2.94
N LYS A 61 25.63 7.43 -1.90
CA LYS A 61 26.48 6.43 -1.26
C LYS A 61 26.24 6.37 0.24
N MET A 62 26.30 5.17 0.80
CA MET A 62 26.42 4.95 2.24
C MET A 62 27.75 4.26 2.51
N ARG A 63 28.68 4.96 3.19
CA ARG A 63 30.10 4.57 3.26
C ARG A 63 30.70 4.41 1.84
N ALA A 64 31.30 3.25 1.55
CA ALA A 64 31.88 2.95 0.24
C ALA A 64 30.89 2.29 -0.75
N HIS A 65 29.63 2.11 -0.37
CA HIS A 65 28.65 1.40 -1.19
C HIS A 65 27.68 2.36 -1.85
N SER A 66 27.56 2.28 -3.16
CA SER A 66 26.52 2.97 -3.93
C SER A 66 25.16 2.36 -3.66
N LEU A 67 24.16 3.21 -3.45
CA LEU A 67 22.79 2.78 -3.25
C LEU A 67 22.15 2.44 -4.60
N GLU A 68 21.44 1.31 -4.63
CA GLU A 68 20.71 0.88 -5.83
C GLU A 68 19.52 1.79 -6.08
N GLU A 69 19.42 2.30 -7.33
CA GLU A 69 18.25 3.05 -7.77
C GLU A 69 17.14 2.11 -8.21
N VAL A 70 15.95 2.31 -7.67
CA VAL A 70 14.76 1.49 -7.95
C VAL A 70 13.61 2.31 -8.49
N GLN A 71 12.82 1.71 -9.38
CA GLN A 71 11.61 2.33 -9.92
C GLN A 71 10.36 1.98 -9.12
N VAL A 72 10.39 0.88 -8.38
CA VAL A 72 9.30 0.43 -7.52
C VAL A 72 9.90 -0.15 -6.25
N GLU A 73 9.44 0.29 -5.10
CA GLU A 73 9.86 -0.24 -3.81
C GLU A 73 8.66 -0.50 -2.90
N LYS A 74 8.81 -1.45 -2.01
CA LYS A 74 7.79 -1.80 -1.05
C LYS A 74 7.97 -1.02 0.24
N ASP A 75 6.99 -0.21 0.59
CA ASP A 75 6.95 0.62 1.77
C ASP A 75 5.77 0.23 2.67
N LEU A 76 6.04 -0.18 3.91
CA LEU A 76 5.01 -0.64 4.87
C LEU A 76 3.97 -1.57 4.23
N GLY A 77 4.41 -2.44 3.33
CA GLY A 77 3.53 -3.40 2.65
C GLY A 77 2.87 -2.92 1.36
N VAL A 78 2.98 -1.64 1.01
CA VAL A 78 2.45 -1.02 -0.21
C VAL A 78 3.59 -0.83 -1.22
N LEU A 79 3.34 -1.13 -2.50
CA LEU A 79 4.28 -0.84 -3.58
C LEU A 79 4.12 0.61 -4.02
N ILE A 80 5.20 1.37 -3.89
CA ILE A 80 5.31 2.75 -4.38
C ILE A 80 6.16 2.75 -5.62
N SER A 81 5.72 3.44 -6.66
CA SER A 81 6.49 3.61 -7.89
C SER A 81 6.98 5.04 -8.08
N SER A 82 8.08 5.20 -8.81
CA SER A 82 8.73 6.50 -9.08
C SER A 82 7.83 7.48 -9.83
N ASP A 83 6.86 6.98 -10.59
CA ASP A 83 5.83 7.79 -11.28
C ASP A 83 4.57 8.04 -10.43
N LEU A 84 4.58 7.60 -9.15
CA LEU A 84 3.48 7.67 -8.19
C LEU A 84 2.17 7.03 -8.66
N LYS A 85 2.21 6.19 -9.70
CA LYS A 85 1.03 5.43 -10.12
C LYS A 85 0.80 4.23 -9.20
N VAL A 86 -0.45 3.97 -8.91
CA VAL A 86 -0.86 2.88 -8.01
C VAL A 86 -1.03 1.54 -8.73
N SER A 87 -0.91 1.51 -10.07
CA SER A 87 -1.08 0.28 -10.85
C SER A 87 -0.19 -0.88 -10.40
N PRO A 88 1.11 -0.70 -10.06
CA PRO A 88 1.95 -1.79 -9.55
C PRO A 88 1.39 -2.39 -8.25
N GLN A 89 0.86 -1.57 -7.35
CA GLN A 89 0.23 -2.06 -6.12
C GLN A 89 -1.06 -2.81 -6.41
N CYS A 90 -1.90 -2.30 -7.32
CA CYS A 90 -3.14 -2.98 -7.73
C CYS A 90 -2.84 -4.37 -8.30
N ILE A 91 -1.85 -4.48 -9.20
CA ILE A 91 -1.41 -5.75 -9.79
C ILE A 91 -0.89 -6.69 -8.70
N GLY A 92 -0.03 -6.21 -7.81
CA GLY A 92 0.52 -7.00 -6.72
C GLY A 92 -0.53 -7.50 -5.73
N ALA A 93 -1.49 -6.66 -5.35
CA ALA A 93 -2.62 -7.00 -4.49
C ALA A 93 -3.51 -8.07 -5.13
N CYS A 94 -3.89 -7.88 -6.41
CA CYS A 94 -4.69 -8.84 -7.17
C CYS A 94 -3.98 -10.19 -7.36
N ALA A 95 -2.66 -10.19 -7.57
CA ALA A 95 -1.88 -11.42 -7.70
C ALA A 95 -1.86 -12.21 -6.37
N ARG A 96 -1.68 -11.54 -5.23
CA ARG A 96 -1.75 -12.17 -3.90
C ARG A 96 -3.14 -12.73 -3.63
N ALA A 97 -4.18 -11.92 -3.80
CA ALA A 97 -5.57 -12.32 -3.60
C ALA A 97 -5.97 -13.50 -4.51
N SER A 98 -5.55 -13.48 -5.79
CA SER A 98 -5.83 -14.55 -6.74
C SER A 98 -5.14 -15.86 -6.40
N ARG A 99 -3.92 -15.84 -5.85
CA ARG A 99 -3.23 -17.05 -5.36
C ARG A 99 -3.99 -17.68 -4.21
N VAL A 100 -4.42 -16.88 -3.24
CA VAL A 100 -5.22 -17.37 -2.11
C VAL A 100 -6.57 -17.92 -2.59
N LEU A 101 -7.23 -17.22 -3.50
CA LEU A 101 -8.49 -17.68 -4.10
C LEU A 101 -8.32 -19.01 -4.85
N GLY A 102 -7.22 -19.17 -5.58
CA GLY A 102 -6.86 -20.42 -6.24
C GLY A 102 -6.62 -21.56 -5.25
N MET A 103 -5.98 -21.29 -4.12
CA MET A 103 -5.79 -22.25 -3.03
C MET A 103 -7.15 -22.68 -2.47
N ILE A 104 -8.02 -21.74 -2.08
CA ILE A 104 -9.36 -22.03 -1.56
C ILE A 104 -10.14 -22.92 -2.56
N ASN A 105 -10.08 -22.59 -3.84
CA ASN A 105 -10.79 -23.37 -4.86
C ASN A 105 -10.36 -24.84 -4.95
N ARG A 106 -9.06 -25.10 -4.71
CA ARG A 106 -8.49 -26.46 -4.77
C ARG A 106 -8.71 -27.26 -3.48
N THR A 107 -8.66 -26.58 -2.32
CA THR A 107 -8.70 -27.28 -1.02
C THR A 107 -10.11 -27.48 -0.50
N ILE A 108 -11.03 -26.57 -0.82
CA ILE A 108 -12.40 -26.65 -0.31
C ILE A 108 -13.27 -27.49 -1.27
N VAL A 109 -13.65 -28.67 -0.81
CA VAL A 109 -14.51 -29.59 -1.56
C VAL A 109 -15.97 -29.14 -1.45
N ASN A 110 -16.47 -28.92 -0.23
CA ASN A 110 -17.85 -28.52 0.03
C ASN A 110 -17.96 -26.99 0.06
N LYS A 111 -18.39 -26.37 -1.05
CA LYS A 111 -18.44 -24.93 -1.27
C LYS A 111 -19.80 -24.35 -0.85
N THR A 112 -20.18 -24.49 0.42
CA THR A 112 -21.37 -23.80 0.91
C THR A 112 -21.18 -22.28 0.88
N THR A 113 -22.26 -21.54 0.77
CA THR A 113 -22.23 -20.07 0.69
C THR A 113 -21.53 -19.47 1.91
N GLU A 114 -21.87 -19.94 3.11
CA GLU A 114 -21.36 -19.44 4.39
C GLU A 114 -19.83 -19.61 4.46
N VAL A 115 -19.36 -20.83 4.21
CA VAL A 115 -17.92 -21.14 4.24
C VAL A 115 -17.16 -20.32 3.21
N MET A 116 -17.65 -20.26 1.98
CA MET A 116 -16.98 -19.52 0.91
C MET A 116 -16.93 -18.03 1.19
N VAL A 117 -18.02 -17.41 1.67
CA VAL A 117 -18.05 -15.98 2.02
C VAL A 117 -17.12 -15.68 3.19
N GLN A 118 -17.09 -16.55 4.20
CA GLN A 118 -16.20 -16.39 5.35
C GLN A 118 -14.72 -16.44 4.92
N LEU A 119 -14.34 -17.44 4.14
CA LEU A 119 -12.97 -17.57 3.61
C LEU A 119 -12.57 -16.37 2.73
N TYR A 120 -13.50 -15.88 1.91
CA TYR A 120 -13.25 -14.68 1.10
C TYR A 120 -12.99 -13.46 1.98
N LYS A 121 -13.87 -13.21 2.96
CA LYS A 121 -13.78 -12.04 3.85
C LYS A 121 -12.51 -12.05 4.71
N THR A 122 -12.04 -13.23 5.11
CA THR A 122 -10.88 -13.38 6.02
C THR A 122 -9.55 -13.53 5.31
N LEU A 123 -9.50 -14.24 4.19
CA LEU A 123 -8.22 -14.60 3.54
C LEU A 123 -7.96 -13.85 2.23
N VAL A 124 -8.99 -13.56 1.44
CA VAL A 124 -8.81 -12.95 0.10
C VAL A 124 -8.93 -11.44 0.15
N ARG A 125 -10.04 -10.96 0.71
CA ARG A 125 -10.39 -9.52 0.74
C ARG A 125 -9.34 -8.64 1.43
N PRO A 126 -8.69 -9.04 2.54
CA PRO A 126 -7.66 -8.22 3.17
C PRO A 126 -6.50 -7.84 2.24
N HIS A 127 -6.14 -8.71 1.28
CA HIS A 127 -5.11 -8.37 0.29
C HIS A 127 -5.53 -7.25 -0.67
N LEU A 128 -6.84 -7.06 -0.89
CA LEU A 128 -7.41 -6.05 -1.78
C LEU A 128 -7.74 -4.74 -1.07
N GLU A 129 -7.78 -4.74 0.27
CA GLU A 129 -8.21 -3.60 1.08
C GLU A 129 -7.11 -3.08 2.01
N TYR A 130 -6.01 -3.81 2.22
CA TYR A 130 -4.94 -3.38 3.10
C TYR A 130 -4.41 -2.01 2.69
N CYS A 131 -4.48 -1.04 3.62
CA CYS A 131 -4.02 0.33 3.42
C CYS A 131 -4.60 1.01 2.17
N SER A 132 -5.87 0.72 1.83
CA SER A 132 -6.51 1.19 0.59
C SER A 132 -6.55 2.71 0.47
N SER A 133 -6.63 3.45 1.57
CA SER A 133 -6.56 4.92 1.57
C SER A 133 -5.26 5.48 0.98
N ALA A 134 -4.16 4.73 1.04
CA ALA A 134 -2.88 5.15 0.48
C ALA A 134 -2.74 4.88 -1.03
N TRP A 135 -3.54 3.95 -1.59
CA TRP A 135 -3.38 3.51 -2.97
C TRP A 135 -4.69 3.27 -3.71
N SER A 136 -5.79 3.86 -3.28
CA SER A 136 -7.09 3.73 -3.96
C SER A 136 -6.97 4.12 -5.43
N PRO A 137 -7.29 3.22 -6.40
CA PRO A 137 -7.04 3.48 -7.80
C PRO A 137 -7.98 4.53 -8.35
N HIS A 138 -7.42 5.49 -9.09
CA HIS A 138 -8.18 6.49 -9.82
C HIS A 138 -8.64 5.97 -11.19
N TYR A 139 -7.75 5.25 -11.89
CA TYR A 139 -8.04 4.79 -13.25
C TYR A 139 -9.01 3.61 -13.27
N GLN A 140 -9.96 3.65 -14.20
CA GLN A 140 -10.99 2.61 -14.37
C GLN A 140 -10.40 1.22 -14.59
N LYS A 141 -9.31 1.11 -15.37
CA LYS A 141 -8.61 -0.15 -15.62
C LYS A 141 -8.14 -0.87 -14.34
N ASP A 142 -7.66 -0.09 -13.36
CA ASP A 142 -7.16 -0.61 -12.09
C ASP A 142 -8.31 -0.96 -11.14
N LYS A 143 -9.40 -0.17 -11.15
CA LYS A 143 -10.64 -0.50 -10.42
C LYS A 143 -11.23 -1.82 -10.91
N GLU A 144 -11.34 -1.99 -12.22
CA GLU A 144 -11.82 -3.23 -12.83
C GLU A 144 -10.90 -4.42 -12.56
N LEU A 145 -9.58 -4.20 -12.54
CA LEU A 145 -8.61 -5.25 -12.21
C LEU A 145 -8.87 -5.81 -10.80
N ILE A 146 -9.09 -4.95 -9.83
CA ILE A 146 -9.37 -5.33 -8.46
C ILE A 146 -10.75 -6.02 -8.36
N GLU A 147 -11.78 -5.43 -8.95
CA GLU A 147 -13.14 -5.96 -8.93
C GLU A 147 -13.24 -7.34 -9.59
N ARG A 148 -12.40 -7.61 -10.59
CA ARG A 148 -12.32 -8.91 -11.28
C ARG A 148 -12.01 -10.07 -10.34
N VAL A 149 -11.27 -9.84 -9.26
CA VAL A 149 -11.00 -10.86 -8.24
C VAL A 149 -12.30 -11.25 -7.52
N GLN A 150 -13.12 -10.27 -7.13
CA GLN A 150 -14.41 -10.51 -6.48
C GLN A 150 -15.44 -11.12 -7.45
N HIS A 151 -15.42 -10.71 -8.70
CA HIS A 151 -16.17 -11.36 -9.78
C HIS A 151 -15.86 -12.86 -9.88
N ARG A 152 -14.56 -13.20 -9.88
CA ARG A 152 -14.11 -14.59 -9.91
C ARG A 152 -14.56 -15.36 -8.67
N PHE A 153 -14.38 -14.76 -7.49
CA PHE A 153 -14.84 -15.35 -6.24
C PHE A 153 -16.34 -15.69 -6.28
N SER A 154 -17.19 -14.72 -6.62
CA SER A 154 -18.65 -14.89 -6.59
C SER A 154 -19.14 -15.99 -7.55
N ARG A 155 -18.41 -16.27 -8.65
CA ARG A 155 -18.68 -17.39 -9.57
C ARG A 155 -18.29 -18.75 -9.01
N MET A 156 -17.44 -18.79 -7.99
CA MET A 156 -17.05 -20.06 -7.34
C MET A 156 -18.10 -20.59 -6.38
N VAL A 157 -19.05 -19.77 -5.97
CA VAL A 157 -20.16 -20.15 -5.09
C VAL A 157 -21.29 -20.76 -5.93
N PRO A 158 -21.56 -22.07 -5.80
CA PRO A 158 -22.50 -22.75 -6.70
C PRO A 158 -23.92 -22.16 -6.67
N ALA A 159 -24.39 -21.77 -5.47
CA ALA A 159 -25.74 -21.26 -5.25
C ALA A 159 -26.09 -19.99 -6.04
N VAL A 160 -25.07 -19.20 -6.45
CA VAL A 160 -25.27 -17.90 -7.13
C VAL A 160 -24.57 -17.84 -8.49
N ARG A 161 -23.94 -18.91 -8.93
CA ARG A 161 -23.07 -18.94 -10.13
C ARG A 161 -23.75 -18.47 -11.40
N ALA A 162 -25.03 -18.77 -11.56
CA ALA A 162 -25.83 -18.45 -12.75
C ALA A 162 -26.31 -17.00 -12.78
N ASP A 163 -26.31 -16.31 -11.62
CA ASP A 163 -26.82 -14.95 -11.49
C ASP A 163 -25.90 -13.91 -12.13
N THR A 164 -26.44 -12.72 -12.39
CA THR A 164 -25.65 -11.55 -12.77
C THR A 164 -24.77 -11.08 -11.58
N TYR A 165 -23.73 -10.31 -11.85
CA TYR A 165 -22.80 -9.90 -10.79
C TYR A 165 -23.47 -9.14 -9.65
N SER A 166 -24.33 -8.20 -9.97
CA SER A 166 -25.08 -7.39 -9.00
C SER A 166 -25.95 -8.27 -8.09
N VAL A 167 -26.68 -9.23 -8.68
CA VAL A 167 -27.50 -10.19 -7.94
C VAL A 167 -26.65 -11.10 -7.06
N ARG A 168 -25.47 -11.56 -7.56
CA ARG A 168 -24.54 -12.32 -6.72
C ARG A 168 -24.10 -11.56 -5.49
N LEU A 169 -23.73 -10.28 -5.64
CA LEU A 169 -23.32 -9.44 -4.51
C LEU A 169 -24.43 -9.31 -3.47
N GLN A 170 -25.67 -9.05 -3.91
CA GLN A 170 -26.83 -8.96 -3.01
C GLN A 170 -27.04 -10.26 -2.25
N LYS A 171 -27.10 -11.41 -2.93
CA LYS A 171 -27.31 -12.73 -2.32
C LYS A 171 -26.18 -13.13 -1.37
N LEU A 172 -24.94 -12.72 -1.64
CA LEU A 172 -23.77 -12.98 -0.79
C LEU A 172 -23.56 -11.94 0.30
N ASN A 173 -24.42 -10.92 0.38
CA ASN A 173 -24.29 -9.78 1.28
C ASN A 173 -22.88 -9.17 1.21
N LEU A 174 -22.47 -8.82 -0.02
CA LEU A 174 -21.21 -8.17 -0.32
C LEU A 174 -21.46 -6.84 -1.06
N TRP A 175 -20.69 -5.86 -0.73
CA TRP A 175 -20.56 -4.62 -1.50
C TRP A 175 -19.51 -4.78 -2.58
N SER A 176 -19.55 -3.95 -3.62
CA SER A 176 -18.45 -3.84 -4.55
C SER A 176 -17.18 -3.37 -3.83
N LEU A 177 -16.02 -3.72 -4.35
CA LEU A 177 -14.75 -3.28 -3.75
C LEU A 177 -14.53 -1.78 -3.92
N GLU A 178 -15.15 -1.15 -4.93
CA GLU A 178 -15.15 0.29 -5.07
C GLU A 178 -15.94 1.00 -3.97
N GLU A 179 -17.20 0.57 -3.72
CA GLU A 179 -18.02 1.11 -2.62
C GLU A 179 -17.34 0.96 -1.27
N ARG A 180 -16.67 -0.18 -1.04
CA ARG A 180 -15.95 -0.42 0.20
C ARG A 180 -14.75 0.51 0.37
N ARG A 181 -14.00 0.80 -0.70
CA ARG A 181 -12.90 1.78 -0.67
C ARG A 181 -13.42 3.18 -0.39
N ASN A 182 -14.46 3.61 -1.10
CA ASN A 182 -15.09 4.93 -0.85
C ASN A 182 -15.52 5.07 0.60
N ARG A 183 -16.11 4.02 1.17
CA ARG A 183 -16.47 4.02 2.60
C ARG A 183 -15.23 4.08 3.51
N ALA A 184 -14.18 3.34 3.20
CA ALA A 184 -12.95 3.36 3.99
C ALA A 184 -12.32 4.76 3.99
N ASP A 185 -12.30 5.43 2.84
CA ASP A 185 -11.77 6.79 2.70
C ASP A 185 -12.62 7.79 3.53
N LEU A 186 -13.94 7.68 3.51
CA LEU A 186 -14.82 8.51 4.34
C LEU A 186 -14.60 8.28 5.85
N ILE A 187 -14.43 7.03 6.27
CA ILE A 187 -14.13 6.70 7.67
C ILE A 187 -12.76 7.28 8.07
N GLU A 188 -11.76 7.17 7.20
CA GLU A 188 -10.43 7.72 7.45
C GLU A 188 -10.48 9.25 7.64
N VAL A 189 -11.18 9.96 6.76
CA VAL A 189 -11.37 11.42 6.87
C VAL A 189 -12.09 11.76 8.17
N TYR A 190 -13.18 11.07 8.47
CA TYR A 190 -13.94 11.29 9.70
C TYR A 190 -13.07 11.08 10.95
N THR A 191 -12.33 9.97 11.01
CA THR A 191 -11.47 9.66 12.15
C THR A 191 -10.37 10.70 12.32
N ARG A 192 -9.73 11.15 11.24
CA ARG A 192 -8.71 12.21 11.30
C ARG A 192 -9.28 13.54 11.75
N THR A 193 -10.47 13.89 11.26
CA THR A 193 -11.16 15.13 11.67
C THR A 193 -11.49 15.10 13.17
N GLN A 194 -11.99 13.98 13.69
CA GLN A 194 -12.26 13.84 15.12
C GLN A 194 -10.98 13.92 15.97
N LEU A 195 -9.89 13.32 15.53
CA LEU A 195 -8.61 13.44 16.22
C LEU A 195 -8.11 14.89 16.23
N LEU A 196 -8.23 15.61 15.12
CA LEU A 196 -7.83 17.02 15.04
C LEU A 196 -8.69 17.91 15.94
N LEU A 197 -10.02 17.69 15.99
CA LEU A 197 -10.92 18.43 16.88
C LEU A 197 -10.64 18.12 18.36
N GLY A 198 -10.37 16.86 18.70
CA GLY A 198 -10.00 16.47 20.06
C GLY A 198 -8.68 17.12 20.54
N TRP A 199 -7.73 17.34 19.63
CA TRP A 199 -6.49 18.07 19.94
C TRP A 199 -6.73 19.56 20.16
N THR A 200 -7.65 20.19 19.43
CA THR A 200 -8.01 21.60 19.64
C THR A 200 -8.68 21.81 21.00
N ASP A 201 -9.51 20.91 21.45
CA ASP A 201 -10.16 20.98 22.76
C ASP A 201 -9.14 20.80 23.92
N LEU A 202 -8.14 19.94 23.73
CA LEU A 202 -7.04 19.76 24.71
C LEU A 202 -6.15 21.00 24.85
N PHE A 203 -5.95 21.77 23.80
CA PHE A 203 -5.18 23.02 23.86
C PHE A 203 -5.98 24.21 24.41
N VAL A 204 -7.30 24.18 24.34
CA VAL A 204 -8.18 25.25 24.89
C VAL A 204 -8.40 25.08 26.38
N THR A 205 -8.31 23.89 26.95
CA THR A 205 -8.47 23.63 28.39
C THR A 205 -7.23 23.86 29.24
N CYS A 206 -6.09 24.16 28.64
CA CYS A 206 -4.83 24.54 29.31
C CYS A 206 -4.69 26.07 29.45
N LYS A 207 -5.75 26.78 29.86
CA LYS A 207 -5.71 28.21 30.28
C LYS A 207 -5.83 28.32 31.76
#